data_9c7339d8d65e38b6e85be50a9d1e851f
#
_entry.id   9c7339d8d65e38b6e85be50a9d1e851f
#
_cell.length_a   1.000
_cell.length_b   1.000
_cell.length_c   1.000
_cell.angle_alpha   90.00
_cell.angle_beta   90.00
_cell.angle_gamma   90.00
#
_symmetry.space_group_name_H-M   'P 1'
#
loop_
_entity.id
_entity.type
_entity.pdbx_description
1 polymer ?
#
loop_
_entity_poly.entity_id
_entity_poly.type
_entity_poly.pdbx_seq_one_letter_code
_entity_poly.pdbx_strand_id
1 'polypeptide(L)'
;MSELLNAVEEGGVVAIEGAPGRPVLGSAGEVDRVLEACFAAGCYAALLYAENLPAAFFDLSSGDAGAILQKLRNYGVRLAVVREAAAGGTSVRFGELMAEERMRSDFGVFASRDEARAWLAA
;
A
#
# COMPACT_ATOMS: atom_id res chain seq x y z
N MET A 1 -2.36 2.16 20.58
CA MET A 1 -3.26 1.72 19.52
C MET A 1 -3.27 2.75 18.41
N SER A 2 -3.10 2.35 17.19
CA SER A 2 -3.05 3.30 16.08
C SER A 2 -4.42 3.49 15.46
N GLU A 3 -4.91 4.72 15.46
CA GLU A 3 -6.14 5.06 14.75
C GLU A 3 -5.90 5.18 13.25
N LEU A 4 -4.62 5.19 12.84
CA LEU A 4 -4.22 5.37 11.45
C LEU A 4 -4.21 4.07 10.66
N LEU A 5 -4.14 2.93 11.34
CA LEU A 5 -4.11 1.61 10.71
C LEU A 5 -5.09 0.70 11.44
N ASN A 6 -6.04 0.15 10.71
CA ASN A 6 -7.09 -0.69 11.28
C ASN A 6 -7.24 -1.99 10.49
N ALA A 7 -7.49 -3.09 11.20
CA ALA A 7 -7.79 -4.35 10.55
C ALA A 7 -9.28 -4.36 10.16
N VAL A 8 -9.56 -4.59 8.88
CA VAL A 8 -10.92 -4.60 8.34
C VAL A 8 -11.13 -5.90 7.57
N GLU A 9 -12.20 -6.61 7.89
CA GLU A 9 -12.58 -7.82 7.16
C GLU A 9 -13.70 -7.52 6.17
N GLU A 10 -13.49 -7.85 4.91
CA GLU A 10 -14.49 -7.75 3.86
C GLU A 10 -14.30 -8.88 2.87
N GLY A 11 -15.38 -9.50 2.45
CA GLY A 11 -15.31 -10.57 1.46
C GLY A 11 -14.47 -11.77 1.90
N GLY A 12 -14.37 -12.02 3.21
CA GLY A 12 -13.55 -13.10 3.75
C GLY A 12 -12.07 -12.79 3.85
N VAL A 13 -11.67 -11.56 3.54
CA VAL A 13 -10.26 -11.14 3.57
C VAL A 13 -10.06 -10.07 4.63
N VAL A 14 -9.11 -10.30 5.54
CA VAL A 14 -8.69 -9.30 6.52
C VAL A 14 -7.51 -8.54 5.94
N ALA A 15 -7.59 -7.22 5.93
CA ALA A 15 -6.50 -6.38 5.49
C ALA A 15 -6.34 -5.19 6.45
N ILE A 16 -5.13 -4.69 6.56
CA ILE A 16 -4.86 -3.48 7.32
C ILE A 16 -5.15 -2.29 6.41
N GLU A 17 -6.08 -1.42 6.82
CA GLU A 17 -6.44 -0.24 6.04
C GLU A 17 -5.93 1.02 6.71
N GLY A 18 -5.33 1.91 5.92
CA GLY A 18 -4.90 3.22 6.38
C GLY A 18 -6.08 4.20 6.45
N ALA A 19 -5.99 5.19 7.33
CA ALA A 19 -7.01 6.22 7.47
C ALA A 19 -6.98 7.17 6.25
N PRO A 20 -8.11 7.32 5.53
CA PRO A 20 -8.13 8.19 4.35
C PRO A 20 -7.75 9.64 4.70
N GLY A 21 -6.93 10.24 3.83
CA GLY A 21 -6.55 11.64 3.96
C GLY A 21 -5.55 11.95 5.06
N ARG A 22 -4.95 10.93 5.69
CA ARG A 22 -4.00 11.15 6.79
C ARG A 22 -2.64 10.53 6.48
N PRO A 23 -1.54 11.22 6.81
CA PRO A 23 -0.22 10.63 6.66
C PRO A 23 -0.01 9.53 7.69
N VAL A 24 0.40 8.37 7.24
CA VAL A 24 0.70 7.22 8.10
C VAL A 24 2.19 6.93 8.07
N LEU A 25 2.78 6.93 6.88
CA LEU A 25 4.21 6.71 6.69
C LEU A 25 4.86 7.99 6.25
N GLY A 26 5.73 8.56 7.06
CA GLY A 26 6.48 9.76 6.71
C GLY A 26 7.75 9.43 5.92
N SER A 27 8.20 8.18 5.98
CA SER A 27 9.39 7.72 5.27
C SER A 27 9.30 6.23 5.03
N ALA A 28 10.19 5.71 4.18
CA ALA A 28 10.24 4.28 3.90
C ALA A 28 10.49 3.43 5.15
N GLY A 29 11.27 3.95 6.10
CA GLY A 29 11.56 3.22 7.34
C GLY A 29 10.33 2.98 8.21
N GLU A 30 9.29 3.77 8.04
CA GLU A 30 8.07 3.62 8.83
C GLU A 30 7.15 2.52 8.34
N VAL A 31 7.51 1.83 7.26
CA VAL A 31 6.75 0.68 6.78
C VAL A 31 6.59 -0.40 7.85
N ASP A 32 7.46 -0.43 8.84
CA ASP A 32 7.34 -1.35 9.97
C ASP A 32 6.03 -1.21 10.72
N ARG A 33 5.42 -0.02 10.69
CA ARG A 33 4.10 0.19 11.30
C ARG A 33 3.03 -0.68 10.64
N VAL A 34 3.10 -0.81 9.32
CA VAL A 34 2.18 -1.66 8.56
C VAL A 34 2.43 -3.12 8.88
N LEU A 35 3.71 -3.52 8.94
CA LEU A 35 4.08 -4.90 9.25
C LEU A 35 3.62 -5.28 10.65
N GLU A 36 3.83 -4.41 11.64
CA GLU A 36 3.38 -4.67 13.01
C GLU A 36 1.87 -4.82 13.09
N ALA A 37 1.13 -3.98 12.37
CA ALA A 37 -0.33 -4.08 12.33
C ALA A 37 -0.77 -5.39 11.70
N CYS A 38 -0.11 -5.81 10.63
CA CYS A 38 -0.41 -7.10 9.99
C CYS A 38 -0.14 -8.27 10.93
N PHE A 39 0.99 -8.25 11.63
CA PHE A 39 1.33 -9.32 12.58
C PHE A 39 0.31 -9.38 13.73
N ALA A 40 -0.07 -8.21 14.26
CA ALA A 40 -1.05 -8.16 15.35
C ALA A 40 -2.42 -8.69 14.92
N ALA A 41 -2.81 -8.46 13.67
CA ALA A 41 -4.09 -8.91 13.14
C ALA A 41 -4.04 -10.32 12.54
N GLY A 42 -2.85 -10.87 12.35
CA GLY A 42 -2.67 -12.17 11.72
C GLY A 42 -3.02 -12.17 10.24
N CYS A 43 -2.77 -11.07 9.54
CA CYS A 43 -3.09 -10.96 8.11
C CYS A 43 -1.85 -10.58 7.28
N TYR A 44 -1.98 -10.75 5.97
CA TYR A 44 -0.88 -10.50 5.03
C TYR A 44 -1.34 -9.62 3.87
N ALA A 45 -2.21 -8.66 4.16
CA ALA A 45 -2.71 -7.73 3.17
C ALA A 45 -2.83 -6.34 3.78
N ALA A 46 -2.53 -5.31 2.99
CA ALA A 46 -2.66 -3.92 3.41
C ALA A 46 -3.28 -3.11 2.28
N LEU A 47 -4.19 -2.21 2.64
CA LEU A 47 -4.78 -1.26 1.72
C LEU A 47 -4.45 0.13 2.23
N LEU A 48 -3.64 0.87 1.49
CA LEU A 48 -3.24 2.21 1.88
C LEU A 48 -3.71 3.21 0.83
N TYR A 49 -4.09 4.39 1.29
CA TYR A 49 -4.41 5.49 0.39
C TYR A 49 -3.13 6.24 0.05
N ALA A 50 -3.12 6.92 -1.08
CA ALA A 50 -1.94 7.68 -1.50
C ALA A 50 -1.46 8.66 -0.41
N GLU A 51 -2.40 9.27 0.32
CA GLU A 51 -2.09 10.20 1.40
C GLU A 51 -1.42 9.54 2.60
N ASN A 52 -1.55 8.22 2.73
CA ASN A 52 -0.93 7.47 3.83
C ASN A 52 0.56 7.26 3.60
N LEU A 53 1.02 7.41 2.36
CA LEU A 53 2.39 7.11 1.96
C LEU A 53 3.22 8.39 1.91
N PRO A 54 4.55 8.29 2.04
CA PRO A 54 5.38 9.47 1.89
C PRO A 54 5.26 10.01 0.46
N ALA A 55 5.34 11.33 0.30
CA ALA A 55 5.25 11.95 -1.02
C ALA A 55 6.28 11.36 -1.98
N ALA A 56 7.46 11.03 -1.47
CA ALA A 56 8.54 10.44 -2.25
C ALA A 56 8.23 9.02 -2.74
N PHE A 57 7.18 8.38 -2.22
CA PHE A 57 6.78 7.06 -2.71
C PHE A 57 6.48 7.08 -4.20
N PHE A 58 5.89 8.18 -4.68
CA PHE A 58 5.51 8.31 -6.08
C PHE A 58 6.62 8.89 -6.96
N ASP A 59 7.79 9.14 -6.36
CA ASP A 59 8.98 9.57 -7.07
C ASP A 59 10.01 8.44 -7.00
N LEU A 60 10.13 7.69 -8.07
CA LEU A 60 10.99 6.51 -8.09
C LEU A 60 12.46 6.85 -7.86
N SER A 61 12.88 8.07 -8.16
CA SER A 61 14.28 8.49 -7.95
C SER A 61 14.66 8.51 -6.47
N SER A 62 13.67 8.60 -5.56
CA SER A 62 13.94 8.59 -4.13
C SER A 62 14.27 7.20 -3.59
N GLY A 63 13.84 6.15 -4.28
CA GLY A 63 13.99 4.78 -3.82
C GLY A 63 12.98 4.33 -2.77
N ASP A 64 12.10 5.22 -2.29
CA ASP A 64 11.17 4.91 -1.20
C ASP A 64 10.17 3.83 -1.59
N ALA A 65 9.63 3.88 -2.81
CA ALA A 65 8.68 2.88 -3.26
C ALA A 65 9.33 1.50 -3.28
N GLY A 66 10.53 1.40 -3.85
CA GLY A 66 11.25 0.13 -3.91
C GLY A 66 11.53 -0.43 -2.53
N ALA A 67 11.96 0.42 -1.60
CA ALA A 67 12.27 0.00 -0.23
C ALA A 67 11.04 -0.51 0.49
N ILE A 68 9.91 0.21 0.39
CA ILE A 68 8.66 -0.18 1.03
C ILE A 68 8.15 -1.50 0.46
N LEU A 69 8.11 -1.61 -0.87
CA LEU A 69 7.62 -2.81 -1.53
C LEU A 69 8.49 -4.03 -1.24
N GLN A 70 9.82 -3.84 -1.22
CA GLN A 70 10.74 -4.92 -0.91
C GLN A 70 10.51 -5.44 0.51
N LYS A 71 10.35 -4.54 1.47
CA LYS A 71 10.13 -4.92 2.85
C LYS A 71 8.82 -5.70 3.02
N LEU A 72 7.74 -5.21 2.42
CA LEU A 72 6.45 -5.90 2.49
C LEU A 72 6.52 -7.27 1.82
N ARG A 73 7.18 -7.36 0.68
CA ARG A 73 7.34 -8.62 -0.04
C ARG A 73 8.13 -9.64 0.77
N ASN A 74 9.14 -9.19 1.50
CA ASN A 74 9.95 -10.07 2.35
C ASN A 74 9.12 -10.78 3.42
N TYR A 75 8.02 -10.16 3.84
CA TYR A 75 7.11 -10.72 4.84
C TYR A 75 5.83 -11.27 4.23
N GLY A 76 5.75 -11.35 2.92
CA GLY A 76 4.58 -11.91 2.24
C GLY A 76 3.34 -11.03 2.27
N VAL A 77 3.48 -9.73 2.50
CA VAL A 77 2.34 -8.82 2.57
C VAL A 77 2.03 -8.24 1.19
N ARG A 78 0.78 -8.39 0.76
CA ARG A 78 0.28 -7.77 -0.47
C ARG A 78 -0.15 -6.34 -0.18
N LEU A 79 0.19 -5.42 -1.06
CA LEU A 79 -0.15 -4.01 -0.89
C LEU A 79 -1.05 -3.52 -2.02
N ALA A 80 -2.21 -2.99 -1.66
CA ALA A 80 -3.08 -2.27 -2.57
C ALA A 80 -3.05 -0.79 -2.20
N VAL A 81 -2.78 0.07 -3.17
CA VAL A 81 -2.77 1.52 -2.98
C VAL A 81 -3.95 2.13 -3.71
N VAL A 82 -4.74 2.93 -3.01
CA VAL A 82 -5.84 3.66 -3.61
C VAL A 82 -5.36 5.06 -3.95
N ARG A 83 -5.40 5.39 -5.22
CA ARG A 83 -4.97 6.71 -5.72
C ARG A 83 -5.95 7.19 -6.76
N GLU A 84 -6.61 8.31 -6.47
CA GLU A 84 -7.54 8.89 -7.42
C GLU A 84 -6.78 9.44 -8.65
N ALA A 85 -7.41 9.31 -9.81
CA ALA A 85 -6.78 9.71 -11.07
C ALA A 85 -6.32 11.17 -11.10
N ALA A 86 -6.99 12.03 -10.33
CA ALA A 86 -6.66 13.46 -10.29
C ALA A 86 -5.53 13.79 -9.32
N ALA A 87 -4.94 12.84 -8.66
CA ALA A 87 -3.97 13.06 -7.59
C ALA A 87 -2.55 13.37 -8.07
N GLY A 88 -2.40 14.16 -9.10
CA GLY A 88 -1.10 14.59 -9.61
C GLY A 88 -0.39 13.54 -10.46
N GLY A 89 0.69 13.95 -11.12
CA GLY A 89 1.41 13.08 -12.03
C GLY A 89 2.31 12.07 -11.32
N THR A 90 2.51 10.93 -11.94
CA THR A 90 3.54 9.98 -11.53
C THR A 90 4.68 10.04 -12.53
N SER A 91 5.88 9.65 -12.13
CA SER A 91 6.99 9.55 -13.04
C SER A 91 6.77 8.37 -14.01
N VAL A 92 7.41 8.42 -15.18
CA VAL A 92 7.37 7.32 -16.13
C VAL A 92 7.92 6.04 -15.48
N ARG A 93 8.98 6.17 -14.68
CA ARG A 93 9.59 5.03 -14.00
C ARG A 93 8.63 4.41 -12.99
N PHE A 94 7.81 5.23 -12.32
CA PHE A 94 6.81 4.69 -11.40
C PHE A 94 5.78 3.86 -12.16
N GLY A 95 5.37 4.31 -13.34
CA GLY A 95 4.47 3.53 -14.19
C GLY A 95 5.06 2.19 -14.61
N GLU A 96 6.35 2.16 -14.92
CA GLU A 96 7.06 0.93 -15.24
C GLU A 96 7.12 0.00 -14.04
N LEU A 97 7.41 0.53 -12.85
CA LEU A 97 7.42 -0.25 -11.62
C LEU A 97 6.05 -0.88 -11.35
N MET A 98 4.97 -0.11 -11.53
CA MET A 98 3.63 -0.61 -11.33
C MET A 98 3.31 -1.77 -12.28
N ALA A 99 3.68 -1.64 -13.54
CA ALA A 99 3.44 -2.70 -14.52
C ALA A 99 4.20 -3.98 -14.14
N GLU A 100 5.44 -3.83 -13.69
CA GLU A 100 6.26 -4.95 -13.26
C GLU A 100 5.70 -5.62 -12.01
N GLU A 101 5.29 -4.84 -11.02
CA GLU A 101 4.76 -5.37 -9.75
C GLU A 101 3.41 -6.05 -9.94
N ARG A 102 2.58 -5.58 -10.87
CA ARG A 102 1.31 -6.25 -11.18
C ARG A 102 1.50 -7.68 -11.65
N MET A 103 2.59 -7.93 -12.34
CA MET A 103 2.90 -9.29 -12.81
C MET A 103 3.21 -10.23 -11.66
N ARG A 104 3.60 -9.70 -10.50
CA ARG A 104 3.93 -10.51 -9.33
C ARG A 104 2.75 -10.69 -8.37
N SER A 105 1.66 -9.98 -8.60
CA SER A 105 0.45 -10.00 -7.74
C SER A 105 0.69 -9.56 -6.29
N ASP A 106 1.81 -8.88 -6.03
CA ASP A 106 2.17 -8.39 -4.69
C ASP A 106 1.72 -6.97 -4.46
N PHE A 107 1.54 -6.20 -5.51
CA PHE A 107 1.31 -4.77 -5.44
C PHE A 107 0.41 -4.32 -6.57
N GLY A 108 -0.50 -3.40 -6.26
CA GLY A 108 -1.35 -2.79 -7.26
C GLY A 108 -1.78 -1.40 -6.83
N VAL A 109 -2.08 -0.55 -7.81
CA VAL A 109 -2.63 0.78 -7.57
C VAL A 109 -3.99 0.85 -8.24
N PHE A 110 -4.97 1.35 -7.51
CA PHE A 110 -6.37 1.31 -7.92
C PHE A 110 -7.00 2.70 -7.77
N ALA A 111 -8.01 2.98 -8.59
CA ALA A 111 -8.69 4.26 -8.54
C ALA A 111 -9.68 4.36 -7.39
N SER A 112 -10.11 3.24 -6.83
CA SER A 112 -11.07 3.23 -5.73
C SER A 112 -10.76 2.13 -4.72
N ARG A 113 -11.32 2.30 -3.53
CA ARG A 113 -11.20 1.30 -2.47
C ARG A 113 -11.87 -0.02 -2.89
N ASP A 114 -12.99 0.05 -3.56
CA ASP A 114 -13.71 -1.15 -3.99
C ASP A 114 -12.87 -1.99 -4.95
N GLU A 115 -12.20 -1.35 -5.89
CA GLU A 115 -11.30 -2.06 -6.81
C GLU A 115 -10.14 -2.70 -6.07
N ALA A 116 -9.55 -1.98 -5.11
CA ALA A 116 -8.45 -2.48 -4.31
C ALA A 116 -8.89 -3.69 -3.49
N ARG A 117 -10.06 -3.63 -2.88
CA ARG A 117 -10.59 -4.74 -2.10
C ARG A 117 -10.88 -5.96 -2.96
N ALA A 118 -11.43 -5.75 -4.15
CA ALA A 118 -11.69 -6.85 -5.08
C ALA A 118 -10.40 -7.57 -5.45
N TRP A 119 -9.33 -6.81 -5.68
CA TRP A 119 -8.03 -7.37 -6.00
C TRP A 119 -7.45 -8.17 -4.83
N LEU A 120 -7.58 -7.66 -3.61
CA LEU A 120 -7.07 -8.36 -2.43
C LEU A 120 -7.84 -9.64 -2.16
N ALA A 121 -9.10 -9.72 -2.58
CA ALA A 121 -9.94 -10.90 -2.38
C ALA A 121 -9.77 -11.95 -3.49
N ALA A 122 -9.11 -11.59 -4.58
CA ALA A 122 -8.94 -12.48 -5.72
C ALA A 122 -7.94 -13.61 -5.49
#